data_33068dac3420b88a109c581449e805b0
#
_entry.id   33068dac3420b88a109c581449e805b0
#
_cell.length_a   1.000
_cell.length_b   1.000
_cell.length_c   1.000
_cell.angle_alpha   90.00
_cell.angle_beta   90.00
_cell.angle_gamma   90.00
#
_symmetry.space_group_name_H-M   'P 1'
#
loop_
_entity.id
_entity.type
_entity.pdbx_description
1 polymer ?
#
loop_
_entity_poly.entity_id
_entity_poly.type
_entity_poly.pdbx_seq_one_letter_code
_entity_poly.pdbx_strand_id
1 'polypeptide(L)'
;IWIPFWAAGVVNGVGHFWGYRNYEATDASTNLVPWGLIIGGEELHNNHHTFPTSAKFSVKPYEFDIGWVYISLMQKLGWAKVKKTPPRLRMGVVKPVADELTLEAIIVNRYEVMARYARGVRTAVQHELDLLKQ
;
A
#
# COMPACT_ATOMS: atom_id res chain seq x y z
N ILE A 1 -16.51 -22.60 9.38
CA ILE A 1 -17.81 -22.14 8.82
C ILE A 1 -17.90 -20.60 8.93
N TRP A 2 -17.50 -19.98 10.03
CA TRP A 2 -17.60 -18.52 10.21
C TRP A 2 -16.62 -17.70 9.36
N ILE A 3 -15.36 -18.14 9.21
CA ILE A 3 -14.33 -17.40 8.47
C ILE A 3 -14.73 -17.15 7.00
N PRO A 4 -15.17 -18.15 6.22
CA PRO A 4 -15.65 -17.90 4.86
C PRO A 4 -16.85 -16.96 4.78
N PHE A 5 -17.78 -17.03 5.75
CA PHE A 5 -18.92 -16.13 5.81
C PHE A 5 -18.49 -14.66 5.99
N TRP A 6 -17.57 -14.40 6.92
CA TRP A 6 -17.05 -13.06 7.16
C TRP A 6 -16.17 -12.57 6.01
N ALA A 7 -15.22 -13.38 5.53
CA ALA A 7 -14.31 -12.99 4.46
C ALA A 7 -15.03 -12.80 3.12
N ALA A 8 -15.76 -13.82 2.65
CA ALA A 8 -16.39 -13.78 1.33
C ALA A 8 -17.73 -13.03 1.32
N GLY A 9 -18.48 -13.06 2.41
CA GLY A 9 -19.77 -12.39 2.50
C GLY A 9 -19.67 -10.94 2.97
N VAL A 10 -19.22 -10.75 4.21
CA VAL A 10 -19.23 -9.41 4.83
C VAL A 10 -18.10 -8.53 4.30
N VAL A 11 -16.86 -8.99 4.37
CA VAL A 11 -15.71 -8.17 3.95
C VAL A 11 -15.75 -7.90 2.46
N ASN A 12 -15.97 -8.92 1.65
CA ASN A 12 -16.06 -8.73 0.20
C ASN A 12 -17.26 -7.86 -0.18
N GLY A 13 -18.45 -8.09 0.41
CA GLY A 13 -19.63 -7.29 0.16
C GLY A 13 -19.50 -5.83 0.60
N VAL A 14 -19.19 -5.60 1.89
CA VAL A 14 -19.03 -4.26 2.45
C VAL A 14 -17.80 -3.57 1.93
N GLY A 15 -16.69 -4.29 1.73
CA GLY A 15 -15.43 -3.79 1.22
C GLY A 15 -15.47 -3.30 -0.23
N HIS A 16 -16.54 -3.57 -0.98
CA HIS A 16 -16.78 -2.97 -2.29
C HIS A 16 -17.74 -1.76 -2.24
N PHE A 17 -18.23 -1.40 -1.06
CA PHE A 17 -19.22 -0.34 -0.92
C PHE A 17 -18.78 0.76 0.05
N TRP A 18 -18.14 0.40 1.16
CA TRP A 18 -17.80 1.34 2.23
C TRP A 18 -16.39 1.15 2.75
N GLY A 19 -15.68 2.28 2.92
CA GLY A 19 -14.31 2.30 3.42
C GLY A 19 -13.45 3.37 2.74
N TYR A 20 -12.14 3.29 2.94
CA TYR A 20 -11.17 4.18 2.31
C TYR A 20 -10.35 3.45 1.24
N ARG A 21 -9.77 4.20 0.31
CA ARG A 21 -8.92 3.66 -0.75
C ARG A 21 -7.52 4.23 -0.69
N ASN A 22 -6.53 3.36 -0.77
CA ASN A 22 -5.14 3.76 -0.95
C ASN A 22 -4.75 3.82 -2.42
N TYR A 23 -5.41 3.02 -3.25
CA TYR A 23 -5.12 2.83 -4.66
C TYR A 23 -6.39 2.84 -5.50
N GLU A 24 -6.24 3.24 -6.75
CA GLU A 24 -7.28 3.02 -7.76
C GLU A 24 -7.12 1.60 -8.31
N ALA A 25 -7.83 0.67 -7.71
CA ALA A 25 -8.02 -0.66 -8.27
C ALA A 25 -9.03 -0.60 -9.42
N THR A 26 -8.99 -1.61 -10.29
CA THR A 26 -9.93 -1.74 -11.43
C THR A 26 -11.37 -1.98 -10.98
N ASP A 27 -11.56 -2.33 -9.73
CA ASP A 27 -12.84 -2.57 -9.09
C ASP A 27 -13.18 -1.50 -8.03
N ALA A 28 -14.31 -1.66 -7.34
CA ALA A 28 -14.78 -0.75 -6.31
C ALA A 28 -14.23 -1.07 -4.91
N SER A 29 -13.20 -1.93 -4.77
CA SER A 29 -12.67 -2.35 -3.48
C SER A 29 -12.19 -1.19 -2.62
N THR A 30 -12.51 -1.23 -1.33
CA THR A 30 -12.11 -0.26 -0.31
C THR A 30 -11.51 -0.98 0.89
N ASN A 31 -10.66 -0.33 1.65
CA ASN A 31 -10.23 -0.81 2.95
C ASN A 31 -11.30 -0.45 3.98
N LEU A 32 -11.84 -1.42 4.68
CA LEU A 32 -12.91 -1.23 5.68
C LEU A 32 -12.42 -0.41 6.87
N VAL A 33 -11.33 -0.87 7.45
CA VAL A 33 -10.65 -0.25 8.61
C VAL A 33 -9.14 -0.43 8.44
N PRO A 34 -8.31 0.44 9.07
CA PRO A 34 -6.86 0.30 8.94
C PRO A 34 -6.25 -0.84 9.77
N TRP A 35 -7.07 -1.62 10.45
CA TRP A 35 -6.64 -2.71 11.34
C TRP A 35 -7.17 -4.04 10.83
N GLY A 36 -6.33 -4.77 10.13
CA GLY A 36 -6.59 -6.13 9.66
C GLY A 36 -6.38 -7.17 10.76
N LEU A 37 -7.29 -7.22 11.75
CA LEU A 37 -7.19 -8.03 12.95
C LEU A 37 -8.09 -9.27 12.93
N ILE A 38 -9.33 -9.14 12.41
CA ILE A 38 -10.38 -10.13 12.59
C ILE A 38 -10.28 -11.23 11.55
N ILE A 39 -9.96 -10.87 10.30
CA ILE A 39 -9.98 -11.80 9.16
C ILE A 39 -8.60 -11.85 8.49
N GLY A 40 -7.53 -11.79 9.28
CA GLY A 40 -6.18 -12.02 8.78
C GLY A 40 -5.63 -10.94 7.84
N GLY A 41 -6.21 -9.73 7.86
CA GLY A 41 -5.79 -8.62 7.01
C GLY A 41 -6.74 -8.31 5.85
N GLU A 42 -7.75 -9.14 5.60
CA GLU A 42 -8.74 -8.95 4.52
C GLU A 42 -9.55 -7.65 4.67
N GLU A 43 -9.58 -7.05 5.85
CA GLU A 43 -10.15 -5.72 6.09
C GLU A 43 -9.43 -4.62 5.28
N LEU A 44 -8.18 -4.87 4.86
CA LEU A 44 -7.40 -4.05 3.95
C LEU A 44 -7.66 -4.44 2.48
N HIS A 45 -8.91 -4.49 2.11
CA HIS A 45 -9.41 -5.12 0.90
C HIS A 45 -8.99 -4.40 -0.40
N ASN A 46 -8.92 -3.07 -0.40
CA ASN A 46 -8.39 -2.30 -1.54
C ASN A 46 -6.89 -2.59 -1.76
N ASN A 47 -6.12 -2.72 -0.69
CA ASN A 47 -4.71 -3.08 -0.78
C ASN A 47 -4.54 -4.51 -1.32
N HIS A 48 -5.38 -5.45 -0.84
CA HIS A 48 -5.40 -6.84 -1.31
C HIS A 48 -5.75 -6.90 -2.80
N HIS A 49 -6.79 -6.23 -3.24
CA HIS A 49 -7.20 -6.21 -4.66
C HIS A 49 -6.19 -5.52 -5.58
N THR A 50 -5.47 -4.52 -5.07
CA THR A 50 -4.38 -3.88 -5.81
C THR A 50 -3.16 -4.79 -5.94
N PHE A 51 -2.86 -5.58 -4.91
CA PHE A 51 -1.72 -6.51 -4.89
C PHE A 51 -2.13 -7.93 -4.54
N PRO A 52 -2.90 -8.63 -5.41
CA PRO A 52 -3.52 -9.91 -5.08
C PRO A 52 -2.52 -11.04 -4.82
N THR A 53 -1.27 -10.90 -5.27
CA THR A 53 -0.21 -11.89 -5.04
C THR A 53 0.70 -11.54 -3.85
N SER A 54 0.42 -10.44 -3.15
CA SER A 54 1.20 -10.00 -2.00
C SER A 54 0.87 -10.80 -0.75
N ALA A 55 1.89 -11.17 0.01
CA ALA A 55 1.74 -11.77 1.33
C ALA A 55 1.50 -10.73 2.45
N LYS A 56 1.56 -9.44 2.12
CA LYS A 56 1.36 -8.33 3.05
C LYS A 56 0.28 -7.41 2.50
N PHE A 57 -0.75 -7.15 3.30
CA PHE A 57 -1.85 -6.27 2.89
C PHE A 57 -1.70 -4.84 3.45
N SER A 58 -1.04 -4.66 4.59
CA SER A 58 -0.74 -3.32 5.08
C SER A 58 0.33 -2.62 4.22
N VAL A 59 0.04 -1.42 3.76
CA VAL A 59 0.92 -0.63 2.88
C VAL A 59 1.33 0.69 3.54
N LYS A 60 0.37 1.34 4.21
CA LYS A 60 0.61 2.62 4.88
C LYS A 60 1.12 2.40 6.31
N PRO A 61 1.88 3.35 6.90
CA PRO A 61 2.46 3.20 8.24
C PRO A 61 1.44 3.04 9.37
N TYR A 62 0.21 3.52 9.17
CA TYR A 62 -0.88 3.44 10.14
C TYR A 62 -1.73 2.18 10.00
N GLU A 63 -1.47 1.34 9.00
CA GLU A 63 -2.18 0.09 8.78
C GLU A 63 -1.51 -1.04 9.52
N PHE A 64 -2.33 -1.87 10.17
CA PHE A 64 -1.91 -3.08 10.84
C PHE A 64 -2.49 -4.32 10.14
N ASP A 65 -1.70 -5.36 10.03
CA ASP A 65 -2.02 -6.60 9.32
C ASP A 65 -1.54 -7.79 10.15
N ILE A 66 -2.48 -8.43 10.84
CA ILE A 66 -2.18 -9.59 11.71
C ILE A 66 -1.68 -10.79 10.88
N GLY A 67 -2.20 -10.98 9.67
CA GLY A 67 -1.73 -12.02 8.75
C GLY A 67 -0.25 -11.86 8.42
N TRP A 68 0.16 -10.62 8.14
CA TRP A 68 1.57 -10.32 7.92
C TRP A 68 2.44 -10.55 9.15
N VAL A 69 1.93 -10.28 10.37
CA VAL A 69 2.66 -10.59 11.62
C VAL A 69 2.94 -12.09 11.70
N TYR A 70 1.94 -12.94 11.49
CA TYR A 70 2.12 -14.40 11.49
C TYR A 70 3.08 -14.86 10.39
N ILE A 71 2.92 -14.40 9.16
CA ILE A 71 3.79 -14.77 8.04
C ILE A 71 5.23 -14.35 8.33
N SER A 72 5.45 -13.14 8.87
CA SER A 72 6.78 -12.64 9.23
C SER A 72 7.43 -13.46 10.33
N LEU A 73 6.65 -13.91 11.32
CA LEU A 73 7.13 -14.79 12.38
C LEU A 73 7.53 -16.16 11.82
N MET A 74 6.67 -16.78 11.00
CA MET A 74 7.00 -18.05 10.34
C MET A 74 8.22 -17.94 9.43
N GLN A 75 8.40 -16.81 8.74
CA GLN A 75 9.59 -16.55 7.93
C GLN A 75 10.85 -16.48 8.80
N LYS A 76 10.80 -15.80 9.96
CA LYS A 76 11.93 -15.75 10.89
C LYS A 76 12.29 -17.12 11.47
N LEU A 77 11.31 -17.99 11.66
CA LEU A 77 11.51 -19.38 12.11
C LEU A 77 11.95 -20.33 10.97
N GLY A 78 12.05 -19.85 9.74
CA GLY A 78 12.39 -20.67 8.59
C GLY A 78 11.27 -21.55 8.06
N TRP A 79 10.05 -21.40 8.58
CA TRP A 79 8.88 -22.23 8.20
C TRP A 79 8.15 -21.71 6.96
N ALA A 80 8.35 -20.44 6.59
CA ALA A 80 7.74 -19.85 5.42
C ALA A 80 8.75 -19.02 4.62
N LYS A 81 8.51 -18.92 3.30
CA LYS A 81 9.27 -18.06 2.40
C LYS A 81 8.33 -17.07 1.72
N VAL A 82 8.49 -15.79 2.00
CA VAL A 82 7.72 -14.73 1.34
C VAL A 82 8.22 -14.55 -0.09
N LYS A 83 7.29 -14.69 -1.05
CA LYS A 83 7.59 -14.55 -2.48
C LYS A 83 7.44 -13.09 -2.94
N LYS A 84 6.36 -12.43 -2.53
CA LYS A 84 6.05 -11.05 -2.95
C LYS A 84 5.51 -10.23 -1.79
N THR A 85 5.84 -8.94 -1.80
CA THR A 85 5.24 -7.88 -0.96
C THR A 85 4.89 -6.70 -1.87
N PRO A 86 4.05 -5.75 -1.43
CA PRO A 86 3.74 -4.58 -2.25
C PRO A 86 5.03 -3.83 -2.63
N PRO A 87 5.11 -3.28 -3.85
CA PRO A 87 6.27 -2.51 -4.29
C PRO A 87 6.44 -1.28 -3.39
N ARG A 88 7.66 -1.10 -2.87
CA ARG A 88 7.99 0.05 -2.02
C ARG A 88 8.62 1.15 -2.83
N LEU A 89 8.04 2.32 -2.75
CA LEU A 89 8.62 3.53 -3.31
C LEU A 89 9.85 3.93 -2.48
N ARG A 90 11.04 3.81 -3.07
CA ARG A 90 12.29 4.30 -2.48
C ARG A 90 12.67 5.61 -3.16
N MET A 91 12.38 6.72 -2.47
CA MET A 91 12.75 8.06 -2.95
C MET A 91 14.14 8.43 -2.43
N GLY A 92 14.93 9.11 -3.25
CA GLY A 92 16.27 9.62 -2.87
C GLY A 92 17.43 8.72 -3.27
N VAL A 93 17.18 7.52 -3.79
CA VAL A 93 18.25 6.70 -4.40
C VAL A 93 18.11 6.81 -5.91
N VAL A 94 19.06 7.48 -6.55
CA VAL A 94 19.11 7.56 -8.01
C VAL A 94 19.62 6.22 -8.52
N LYS A 95 18.78 5.48 -9.24
CA LYS A 95 19.19 4.31 -10.02
C LYS A 95 19.68 4.80 -11.39
N PRO A 96 20.86 4.38 -11.86
CA PRO A 96 21.35 4.79 -13.17
C PRO A 96 20.49 4.24 -14.33
N VAL A 97 19.78 3.14 -14.10
CA VAL A 97 18.87 2.53 -15.06
C VAL A 97 17.56 2.21 -14.36
N ALA A 98 16.46 2.64 -14.96
CA ALA A 98 15.11 2.26 -14.49
C ALA A 98 14.85 0.80 -14.89
N ASP A 99 14.50 -0.02 -13.91
CA ASP A 99 14.06 -1.40 -14.10
C ASP A 99 12.53 -1.51 -14.03
N GLU A 100 12.00 -2.66 -14.42
CA GLU A 100 10.56 -2.93 -14.42
C GLU A 100 9.93 -2.76 -13.03
N LEU A 101 10.64 -3.19 -11.97
CA LEU A 101 10.18 -3.02 -10.59
C LEU A 101 10.12 -1.54 -10.17
N THR A 102 11.02 -0.71 -10.67
CA THR A 102 10.99 0.73 -10.44
C THR A 102 9.78 1.36 -11.16
N LEU A 103 9.53 0.95 -12.40
CA LEU A 103 8.39 1.43 -13.18
C LEU A 103 7.07 1.02 -12.51
N GLU A 104 6.92 -0.24 -12.11
CA GLU A 104 5.76 -0.75 -11.39
C GLU A 104 5.53 0.07 -10.09
N ALA A 105 6.58 0.29 -9.29
CA ALA A 105 6.47 1.07 -8.06
C ALA A 105 6.03 2.51 -8.30
N ILE A 106 6.50 3.15 -9.38
CA ILE A 106 6.10 4.52 -9.76
C ILE A 106 4.64 4.54 -10.22
N ILE A 107 4.23 3.63 -11.09
CA ILE A 107 2.86 3.58 -11.62
C ILE A 107 1.85 3.37 -10.50
N VAL A 108 2.09 2.40 -9.64
CA VAL A 108 1.20 2.06 -8.53
C VAL A 108 1.11 3.20 -7.52
N ASN A 109 2.22 3.88 -7.24
CA ASN A 109 2.29 4.99 -6.28
C ASN A 109 2.26 6.38 -6.96
N ARG A 110 1.75 6.50 -8.19
CA ARG A 110 1.80 7.71 -9.03
C ARG A 110 1.34 8.98 -8.31
N TYR A 111 0.27 8.92 -7.53
CA TYR A 111 -0.23 10.08 -6.81
C TYR A 111 0.70 10.53 -5.68
N GLU A 112 1.33 9.60 -4.99
CA GLU A 112 2.34 9.93 -3.96
C GLU A 112 3.59 10.52 -4.60
N VAL A 113 4.03 9.99 -5.73
CA VAL A 113 5.15 10.53 -6.52
C VAL A 113 4.84 11.95 -6.97
N MET A 114 3.66 12.18 -7.58
CA MET A 114 3.23 13.50 -8.04
C MET A 114 3.09 14.49 -6.89
N ALA A 115 2.48 14.09 -5.76
CA ALA A 115 2.34 14.94 -4.61
C ALA A 115 3.70 15.33 -3.99
N ARG A 116 4.66 14.41 -3.98
CA ARG A 116 6.02 14.69 -3.54
C ARG A 116 6.75 15.64 -4.46
N TYR A 117 6.66 15.41 -5.77
CA TYR A 117 7.23 16.29 -6.77
C TYR A 117 6.66 17.72 -6.64
N ALA A 118 5.33 17.85 -6.55
CA ALA A 118 4.66 19.15 -6.37
C ALA A 118 5.12 19.87 -5.09
N ARG A 119 5.30 19.15 -3.98
CA ARG A 119 5.86 19.74 -2.75
C ARG A 119 7.30 20.20 -2.96
N GLY A 120 8.14 19.43 -3.63
CA GLY A 120 9.52 19.80 -3.93
C GLY A 120 9.61 21.07 -4.78
N VAL A 121 8.82 21.14 -5.84
CA VAL A 121 8.72 22.36 -6.70
C VAL A 121 8.26 23.56 -5.89
N ARG A 122 7.20 23.43 -5.07
CA ARG A 122 6.71 24.50 -4.22
C ARG A 122 7.78 25.02 -3.25
N THR A 123 8.54 24.11 -2.63
CA THR A 123 9.63 24.50 -1.70
C THR A 123 10.74 25.24 -2.45
N ALA A 124 11.12 24.77 -3.64
CA ALA A 124 12.14 25.42 -4.46
C ALA A 124 11.70 26.83 -4.89
N VAL A 125 10.47 26.98 -5.39
CA VAL A 125 9.91 28.27 -5.78
C VAL A 125 9.84 29.24 -4.59
N GLN A 126 9.41 28.75 -3.41
CA GLN A 126 9.38 29.58 -2.21
C GLN A 126 10.77 30.06 -1.80
N HIS A 127 11.76 29.19 -1.87
CA HIS A 127 13.15 29.55 -1.61
C HIS A 127 13.67 30.65 -2.55
N GLU A 128 13.42 30.52 -3.85
CA GLU A 128 13.79 31.53 -4.84
C GLU A 128 13.09 32.88 -4.59
N LEU A 129 11.79 32.86 -4.26
CA LEU A 129 11.03 34.06 -3.92
C LEU A 129 11.58 34.77 -2.67
N ASP A 130 12.03 34.02 -1.69
CA ASP A 130 12.60 34.56 -0.46
C ASP A 130 13.98 35.20 -0.71
N LEU A 131 14.78 34.64 -1.64
CA LEU A 131 16.03 35.23 -2.09
C LEU A 131 15.83 36.58 -2.83
N LEU A 132 14.77 36.68 -3.63
CA LEU A 132 14.46 37.91 -4.38
C LEU A 132 13.94 39.04 -3.52
N LYS A 133 13.56 38.77 -2.28
CA LYS A 133 13.10 39.80 -1.32
C LYS A 133 14.21 40.40 -0.46
N GLN A 134 15.41 39.83 -0.54
CA GLN A 134 16.61 40.33 0.14
C GLN A 134 17.35 41.36 -0.73
#